data_cdbb4b2d42a4abbdfd753d3e6b0cfadb
#
_entry.id   cdbb4b2d42a4abbdfd753d3e6b0cfadb
#
_cell.length_a   1.000
_cell.length_b   1.000
_cell.length_c   1.000
_cell.angle_alpha   90.00
_cell.angle_beta   90.00
_cell.angle_gamma   90.00
#
_symmetry.space_group_name_H-M   'P 1'
#
loop_
_entity.id
_entity.type
_entity.pdbx_description
1 polymer ?
#
loop_
_entity_poly.entity_id
_entity_poly.type
_entity_poly.pdbx_seq_one_letter_code
_entity_poly.pdbx_strand_id
1 'polypeptide(L)'
;RKPATLRMIGLLPIVRNKAFDMVSDGHEFKVWIPGKNRFVIGRNDAPLTVSKQPLENMRPQDIYDALLIPVIDAQNEIAVVENGYETVLDSRRHRVEQPDYELVVVRRGQKNWFLSRRIVFSRTDMKPHRQLIYNEDGQVRTEAHYEKYTDYDSVSFPAQVVITRPIEGYDITLGMVKLEINKPLTNDQFELEQPAGADVVHLGQEIGGLAAAAGASPQRR
;
A
#
# COMPACT_ATOMS: atom_id res chain seq x y z
N ARG A 1 1.75 -10.14 8.53
CA ARG A 1 2.85 -11.08 8.78
C ARG A 1 3.91 -10.93 7.69
N LYS A 2 5.17 -10.74 8.09
CA LYS A 2 6.28 -10.74 7.11
C LYS A 2 6.43 -12.10 6.43
N PRO A 3 6.91 -12.18 5.17
CA PRO A 3 7.44 -11.04 4.40
C PRO A 3 6.36 -10.15 3.76
N ALA A 4 5.16 -10.64 3.47
CA ALA A 4 4.21 -9.87 2.66
C ALA A 4 2.72 -10.23 2.88
N THR A 5 2.39 -11.01 3.94
CA THR A 5 1.02 -11.47 4.17
C THR A 5 0.24 -10.43 4.99
N LEU A 6 -0.90 -10.00 4.49
CA LEU A 6 -1.78 -9.01 5.14
C LEU A 6 -3.22 -9.49 5.15
N ARG A 7 -3.93 -9.25 6.23
CA ARG A 7 -5.39 -9.18 6.26
C ARG A 7 -5.83 -7.88 6.90
N MET A 8 -6.80 -7.21 6.30
CA MET A 8 -7.41 -5.98 6.83
C MET A 8 -8.93 -6.06 6.71
N ILE A 9 -9.62 -5.75 7.79
CA ILE A 9 -11.08 -5.67 7.83
C ILE A 9 -11.46 -4.25 8.19
N GLY A 10 -12.11 -3.54 7.26
CA GLY A 10 -12.70 -2.23 7.51
C GLY A 10 -14.13 -2.37 8.00
N LEU A 11 -14.46 -1.65 9.07
CA LEU A 11 -15.81 -1.64 9.64
C LEU A 11 -16.44 -0.26 9.45
N LEU A 12 -17.73 -0.25 9.13
CA LEU A 12 -18.51 0.99 9.09
C LEU A 12 -18.65 1.56 10.50
N PRO A 13 -18.52 2.89 10.68
CA PRO A 13 -18.78 3.55 11.96
C PRO A 13 -20.18 3.21 12.45
N ILE A 14 -20.39 3.13 13.78
CA ILE A 14 -21.68 2.92 14.47
C ILE A 14 -22.22 1.49 14.32
N VAL A 15 -22.55 1.05 13.08
CA VAL A 15 -23.16 -0.28 12.84
C VAL A 15 -22.16 -1.44 12.85
N ARG A 16 -20.88 -1.16 12.77
CA ARG A 16 -19.77 -2.12 12.75
C ARG A 16 -19.89 -3.24 11.71
N ASN A 17 -20.74 -3.07 10.70
CA ASN A 17 -20.75 -3.97 9.56
C ASN A 17 -19.46 -3.82 8.74
N LYS A 18 -19.05 -4.89 8.08
CA LYS A 18 -17.86 -4.86 7.20
C LYS A 18 -18.08 -3.88 6.04
N ALA A 19 -17.23 -2.88 5.94
CA ALA A 19 -17.13 -2.03 4.75
C ALA A 19 -16.33 -2.77 3.66
N PHE A 20 -15.26 -3.46 4.06
CA PHE A 20 -14.47 -4.35 3.23
C PHE A 20 -13.75 -5.41 4.09
N ASP A 21 -13.34 -6.50 3.46
CA ASP A 21 -12.43 -7.50 3.98
C ASP A 21 -11.40 -7.82 2.89
N MET A 22 -10.12 -7.67 3.17
CA MET A 22 -9.07 -7.91 2.19
C MET A 22 -7.97 -8.80 2.73
N VAL A 23 -7.39 -9.60 1.87
CA VAL A 23 -6.22 -10.43 2.15
C VAL A 23 -5.21 -10.29 1.03
N SER A 24 -3.93 -10.44 1.36
CA SER A 24 -2.84 -10.58 0.39
C SER A 24 -1.78 -11.54 0.92
N ASP A 25 -1.17 -12.29 0.02
CA ASP A 25 0.00 -13.13 0.31
C ASP A 25 1.32 -12.50 -0.18
N GLY A 26 1.23 -11.30 -0.77
CA GLY A 26 2.33 -10.57 -1.39
C GLY A 26 2.37 -10.69 -2.92
N HIS A 27 1.76 -11.72 -3.50
CA HIS A 27 1.64 -11.91 -4.96
C HIS A 27 0.24 -11.61 -5.44
N GLU A 28 -0.74 -12.24 -4.81
CA GLU A 28 -2.16 -12.05 -5.10
C GLU A 28 -2.87 -11.38 -3.94
N PHE A 29 -3.99 -10.76 -4.26
CA PHE A 29 -4.89 -10.21 -3.26
C PHE A 29 -6.34 -10.46 -3.61
N LYS A 30 -7.18 -10.49 -2.56
CA LYS A 30 -8.63 -10.55 -2.66
C LYS A 30 -9.23 -9.45 -1.80
N VAL A 31 -10.26 -8.78 -2.31
CA VAL A 31 -11.01 -7.76 -1.55
C VAL A 31 -12.49 -8.02 -1.69
N TRP A 32 -13.17 -8.20 -0.58
CA TRP A 32 -14.62 -8.28 -0.51
C TRP A 32 -15.22 -6.96 -0.06
N ILE A 33 -16.16 -6.40 -0.82
CA ILE A 33 -16.88 -5.14 -0.55
C ILE A 33 -18.37 -5.45 -0.43
N PRO A 34 -18.87 -5.81 0.77
CA PRO A 34 -20.25 -6.27 0.96
C PRO A 34 -21.31 -5.28 0.45
N GLY A 35 -21.15 -3.99 0.73
CA GLY A 35 -22.09 -2.95 0.34
C GLY A 35 -22.29 -2.80 -1.17
N LYS A 36 -21.40 -3.39 -1.99
CA LYS A 36 -21.45 -3.39 -3.45
C LYS A 36 -21.62 -4.78 -4.04
N ASN A 37 -21.71 -5.81 -3.21
CA ASN A 37 -21.69 -7.21 -3.61
C ASN A 37 -20.50 -7.55 -4.52
N ARG A 38 -19.31 -6.98 -4.28
CA ARG A 38 -18.17 -7.04 -5.18
C ARG A 38 -17.01 -7.78 -4.57
N PHE A 39 -16.50 -8.79 -5.29
CA PHE A 39 -15.33 -9.57 -4.93
C PHE A 39 -14.22 -9.33 -5.95
N VAL A 40 -13.17 -8.63 -5.54
CA VAL A 40 -12.05 -8.27 -6.40
C VAL A 40 -10.91 -9.24 -6.19
N ILE A 41 -10.37 -9.79 -7.26
CA ILE A 41 -9.17 -10.63 -7.27
C ILE A 41 -8.14 -9.93 -8.16
N GLY A 42 -6.91 -9.84 -7.71
CA GLY A 42 -5.86 -9.20 -8.49
C GLY A 42 -4.46 -9.62 -8.07
N ARG A 43 -3.48 -9.22 -8.89
CA ARG A 43 -2.07 -9.38 -8.57
C ARG A 43 -1.49 -8.05 -8.13
N ASN A 44 -0.57 -8.10 -7.15
CA ASN A 44 0.08 -6.89 -6.64
C ASN A 44 1.02 -6.22 -7.67
N ASP A 45 1.53 -6.99 -8.64
CA ASP A 45 2.38 -6.52 -9.75
C ASP A 45 1.60 -6.12 -11.01
N ALA A 46 0.27 -6.28 -11.02
CA ALA A 46 -0.55 -5.91 -12.17
C ALA A 46 -0.55 -4.40 -12.41
N PRO A 47 -0.59 -3.95 -13.69
CA PRO A 47 -0.70 -2.55 -14.02
C PRO A 47 -1.89 -1.89 -13.31
N LEU A 48 -1.73 -0.62 -12.94
CA LEU A 48 -2.78 0.14 -12.28
C LEU A 48 -3.88 0.47 -13.29
N THR A 49 -5.05 -0.12 -13.09
CA THR A 49 -6.29 0.33 -13.74
C THR A 49 -7.05 1.12 -12.68
N VAL A 50 -7.08 2.44 -12.82
CA VAL A 50 -7.74 3.31 -11.85
C VAL A 50 -9.24 3.26 -12.06
N SER A 51 -9.96 2.70 -11.09
CA SER A 51 -11.43 2.76 -11.03
C SER A 51 -11.87 4.12 -10.47
N LYS A 52 -13.06 4.58 -10.88
CA LYS A 52 -13.72 5.75 -10.27
C LYS A 52 -14.10 5.53 -8.80
N GLN A 53 -13.96 4.32 -8.29
CA GLN A 53 -14.34 3.93 -6.94
C GLN A 53 -13.11 3.67 -6.08
N PRO A 54 -12.82 4.51 -5.07
CA PRO A 54 -11.58 4.45 -4.29
C PRO A 54 -11.30 3.07 -3.66
N LEU A 55 -12.33 2.39 -3.13
CA LEU A 55 -12.15 1.06 -2.51
C LEU A 55 -11.71 -0.02 -3.50
N GLU A 56 -12.03 0.10 -4.80
CA GLU A 56 -11.57 -0.82 -5.84
C GLU A 56 -10.12 -0.57 -6.23
N ASN A 57 -9.59 0.62 -5.93
CA ASN A 57 -8.20 0.99 -6.17
C ASN A 57 -7.27 0.56 -5.04
N MET A 58 -7.81 0.12 -3.89
CA MET A 58 -6.98 -0.30 -2.76
C MET A 58 -6.15 -1.53 -3.11
N ARG A 59 -4.85 -1.42 -2.84
CA ARG A 59 -3.90 -2.52 -2.95
C ARG A 59 -3.40 -2.86 -1.55
N PRO A 60 -3.63 -4.08 -1.07
CA PRO A 60 -3.14 -4.50 0.25
C PRO A 60 -1.62 -4.35 0.40
N GLN A 61 -0.87 -4.60 -0.67
CA GLN A 61 0.59 -4.47 -0.65
C GLN A 61 1.04 -3.03 -0.38
N ASP A 62 0.36 -2.03 -0.94
CA ASP A 62 0.71 -0.62 -0.71
C ASP A 62 0.53 -0.21 0.76
N ILE A 63 -0.52 -0.74 1.40
CA ILE A 63 -0.76 -0.53 2.83
C ILE A 63 0.29 -1.28 3.66
N TYR A 64 0.61 -2.51 3.27
CA TYR A 64 1.63 -3.31 3.93
C TYR A 64 3.00 -2.62 3.89
N ASP A 65 3.42 -2.15 2.73
CA ASP A 65 4.71 -1.48 2.53
C ASP A 65 4.79 -0.13 3.26
N ALA A 66 3.64 0.55 3.39
CA ALA A 66 3.55 1.77 4.18
C ALA A 66 3.62 1.49 5.69
N LEU A 67 3.03 0.40 6.18
CA LEU A 67 3.03 0.04 7.61
C LEU A 67 4.36 -0.58 8.07
N LEU A 68 4.94 -1.43 7.24
CA LEU A 68 6.10 -2.24 7.59
C LEU A 68 7.22 -1.97 6.59
N ILE A 69 7.92 -0.84 6.78
CA ILE A 69 9.02 -0.42 5.89
C ILE A 69 9.83 -1.63 5.44
N PRO A 70 9.87 -1.94 4.12
CA PRO A 70 10.52 -3.13 3.62
C PRO A 70 12.03 -3.10 3.85
N VAL A 71 12.61 -4.26 4.11
CA VAL A 71 14.06 -4.44 4.18
C VAL A 71 14.69 -4.14 2.80
N ILE A 72 15.90 -3.60 2.80
CA ILE A 72 16.65 -3.35 1.57
C ILE A 72 17.02 -4.70 0.93
N ASP A 73 16.62 -4.88 -0.33
CA ASP A 73 17.01 -6.04 -1.14
C ASP A 73 18.40 -5.80 -1.75
N ALA A 74 19.44 -6.30 -1.09
CA ALA A 74 20.82 -6.10 -1.50
C ALA A 74 21.16 -6.61 -2.92
N GLN A 75 20.31 -7.43 -3.54
CA GLN A 75 20.51 -7.92 -4.91
C GLN A 75 19.97 -6.93 -5.95
N ASN A 76 18.88 -6.23 -5.62
CA ASN A 76 18.16 -5.38 -6.55
C ASN A 76 18.04 -3.92 -6.10
N GLU A 77 18.57 -3.57 -4.93
CA GLU A 77 18.47 -2.22 -4.38
C GLU A 77 19.83 -1.71 -3.90
N ILE A 78 20.05 -0.41 -4.09
CA ILE A 78 21.16 0.36 -3.53
C ILE A 78 20.55 1.41 -2.61
N ALA A 79 21.07 1.50 -1.39
CA ALA A 79 20.62 2.48 -0.41
C ALA A 79 21.76 3.42 -0.02
N VAL A 80 21.44 4.71 0.04
CA VAL A 80 22.38 5.77 0.44
C VAL A 80 21.68 6.61 1.52
N VAL A 81 22.44 6.96 2.56
CA VAL A 81 21.97 7.88 3.60
C VAL A 81 22.49 9.27 3.32
N GLU A 82 21.61 10.24 3.32
CA GLU A 82 21.90 11.66 3.14
C GLU A 82 21.47 12.46 4.39
N ASN A 83 22.11 13.62 4.58
CA ASN A 83 21.62 14.59 5.55
C ASN A 83 20.55 15.45 4.90
N GLY A 84 19.41 15.60 5.58
CA GLY A 84 18.29 16.42 5.15
C GLY A 84 17.82 17.37 6.26
N TYR A 85 16.90 18.23 5.88
CA TYR A 85 16.18 19.12 6.78
C TYR A 85 14.75 19.23 6.31
N GLU A 86 13.81 19.10 7.24
CA GLU A 86 12.40 19.42 6.98
C GLU A 86 11.99 20.68 7.74
N THR A 87 11.19 21.52 7.09
CA THR A 87 10.55 22.64 7.79
C THR A 87 9.30 22.14 8.48
N VAL A 88 9.35 22.07 9.80
CA VAL A 88 8.22 21.65 10.64
C VAL A 88 7.69 22.82 11.47
N LEU A 89 6.51 22.68 12.05
CA LEU A 89 5.98 23.64 13.01
C LEU A 89 6.30 23.17 14.43
N ASP A 90 6.93 24.05 15.22
CA ASP A 90 7.13 23.81 16.64
C ASP A 90 5.79 23.87 17.42
N SER A 91 5.84 23.63 18.73
CA SER A 91 4.66 23.68 19.61
C SER A 91 3.98 25.04 19.65
N ARG A 92 4.67 26.12 19.24
CA ARG A 92 4.17 27.50 19.14
C ARG A 92 3.78 27.88 17.71
N ARG A 93 3.75 26.91 16.77
CA ARG A 93 3.47 27.09 15.35
C ARG A 93 4.47 27.96 14.59
N HIS A 94 5.71 28.08 15.08
CA HIS A 94 6.78 28.68 14.31
C HIS A 94 7.39 27.63 13.37
N ARG A 95 7.80 28.08 12.19
CA ARG A 95 8.56 27.22 11.27
C ARG A 95 9.99 27.07 11.79
N VAL A 96 10.39 25.84 12.01
CA VAL A 96 11.75 25.46 12.43
C VAL A 96 12.29 24.40 11.48
N GLU A 97 13.60 24.44 11.25
CA GLU A 97 14.27 23.38 10.51
C GLU A 97 14.56 22.22 11.46
N GLN A 98 13.99 21.07 11.14
CA GLN A 98 14.28 19.82 11.81
C GLN A 98 15.34 19.07 11.02
N PRO A 99 16.51 18.76 11.61
CA PRO A 99 17.53 17.97 10.94
C PRO A 99 17.11 16.49 10.86
N ASP A 100 17.24 15.92 9.67
CA ASP A 100 16.84 14.57 9.38
C ASP A 100 17.94 13.75 8.70
N TYR A 101 17.80 12.45 8.69
CA TYR A 101 18.49 11.55 7.77
C TYR A 101 17.49 11.06 6.72
N GLU A 102 17.89 11.12 5.46
CA GLU A 102 17.10 10.55 4.37
C GLU A 102 17.78 9.28 3.87
N LEU A 103 17.09 8.16 3.95
CA LEU A 103 17.50 6.92 3.30
C LEU A 103 16.90 6.89 1.90
N VAL A 104 17.74 7.12 0.91
CA VAL A 104 17.40 7.09 -0.51
C VAL A 104 17.66 5.69 -1.05
N VAL A 105 16.64 5.04 -1.59
CA VAL A 105 16.72 3.68 -2.12
C VAL A 105 16.45 3.69 -3.61
N VAL A 106 17.44 3.24 -4.37
CA VAL A 106 17.36 3.07 -5.82
C VAL A 106 17.21 1.59 -6.12
N ARG A 107 16.24 1.24 -6.95
CA ARG A 107 15.92 -0.15 -7.33
C ARG A 107 16.22 -0.38 -8.81
N ARG A 108 16.63 -1.60 -9.12
CA ARG A 108 16.77 -2.06 -10.49
C ARG A 108 15.40 -2.33 -11.11
N GLY A 109 15.02 -1.54 -12.10
CA GLY A 109 13.82 -1.74 -12.90
C GLY A 109 14.09 -2.62 -14.12
N GLN A 110 13.12 -2.70 -15.02
CA GLN A 110 13.25 -3.49 -16.25
C GLN A 110 14.31 -2.93 -17.21
N LYS A 111 14.42 -1.63 -17.32
CA LYS A 111 15.34 -0.94 -18.25
C LYS A 111 16.44 -0.17 -17.54
N ASN A 112 16.11 0.49 -16.45
CA ASN A 112 16.99 1.42 -15.75
C ASN A 112 16.90 1.22 -14.24
N TRP A 113 17.85 1.82 -13.53
CA TRP A 113 17.71 2.06 -12.10
C TRP A 113 16.80 3.27 -11.87
N PHE A 114 15.92 3.19 -10.90
CA PHE A 114 15.01 4.28 -10.55
C PHE A 114 14.93 4.49 -9.04
N LEU A 115 14.60 5.71 -8.62
CA LEU A 115 14.35 6.02 -7.22
C LEU A 115 13.07 5.27 -6.78
N SER A 116 13.22 4.29 -5.91
CA SER A 116 12.08 3.47 -5.46
C SER A 116 11.46 3.98 -4.17
N ARG A 117 12.31 4.47 -3.25
CA ARG A 117 11.85 4.94 -1.92
C ARG A 117 12.75 6.03 -1.37
N ARG A 118 12.15 6.94 -0.59
CA ARG A 118 12.85 7.82 0.35
C ARG A 118 12.20 7.64 1.72
N ILE A 119 13.01 7.41 2.74
CA ILE A 119 12.56 7.25 4.11
C ILE A 119 13.27 8.31 4.95
N VAL A 120 12.50 9.17 5.59
CA VAL A 120 13.01 10.27 6.39
C VAL A 120 12.94 9.91 7.86
N PHE A 121 14.08 9.99 8.52
CA PHE A 121 14.25 9.69 9.95
C PHE A 121 14.60 10.96 10.70
N SER A 122 13.90 11.22 11.79
CA SER A 122 14.32 12.29 12.70
C SER A 122 15.70 11.97 13.31
N ARG A 123 16.62 12.92 13.25
CA ARG A 123 17.94 12.78 13.89
C ARG A 123 17.88 12.78 15.40
N THR A 124 16.76 13.21 15.97
CA THR A 124 16.57 13.29 17.43
C THR A 124 16.30 11.94 18.05
N ASP A 125 15.46 11.11 17.41
CA ASP A 125 15.03 9.81 17.97
C ASP A 125 15.24 8.64 17.02
N MET A 126 15.77 8.88 15.84
CA MET A 126 16.05 7.89 14.80
C MET A 126 14.80 7.12 14.34
N LYS A 127 13.62 7.68 14.54
CA LYS A 127 12.36 7.11 14.08
C LYS A 127 12.00 7.62 12.69
N PRO A 128 11.48 6.76 11.80
CA PRO A 128 10.95 7.21 10.53
C PRO A 128 9.71 8.06 10.79
N HIS A 129 9.61 9.22 10.17
CA HIS A 129 8.40 10.06 10.25
C HIS A 129 7.73 10.26 8.90
N ARG A 130 8.43 9.94 7.80
CA ARG A 130 7.89 10.02 6.45
C ARG A 130 8.50 8.96 5.54
N GLN A 131 7.69 8.40 4.66
CA GLN A 131 8.14 7.52 3.58
C GLN A 131 7.48 7.92 2.28
N LEU A 132 8.26 8.02 1.21
CA LEU A 132 7.81 8.20 -0.15
C LEU A 132 8.17 6.95 -0.96
N ILE A 133 7.20 6.38 -1.66
CA ILE A 133 7.39 5.25 -2.58
C ILE A 133 7.06 5.75 -3.98
N TYR A 134 7.97 5.48 -4.93
CA TYR A 134 7.87 5.95 -6.31
C TYR A 134 7.59 4.80 -7.27
N ASN A 135 6.95 5.11 -8.39
CA ASN A 135 6.89 4.22 -9.56
C ASN A 135 8.14 4.41 -10.44
N GLU A 136 8.28 3.58 -11.48
CA GLU A 136 9.42 3.67 -12.42
C GLU A 136 9.47 4.99 -13.22
N ASP A 137 8.36 5.73 -13.30
CA ASP A 137 8.27 7.04 -13.95
C ASP A 137 8.66 8.20 -13.02
N GLY A 138 9.06 7.90 -11.78
CA GLY A 138 9.45 8.89 -10.79
C GLY A 138 8.29 9.63 -10.11
N GLN A 139 7.05 9.17 -10.29
CA GLN A 139 5.90 9.75 -9.60
C GLN A 139 5.73 9.13 -8.22
N VAL A 140 5.34 9.94 -7.24
CA VAL A 140 4.99 9.46 -5.91
C VAL A 140 3.73 8.60 -6.00
N ARG A 141 3.89 7.33 -5.70
CA ARG A 141 2.80 6.35 -5.66
C ARG A 141 2.17 6.25 -4.28
N THR A 142 3.00 6.29 -3.24
CA THR A 142 2.56 6.26 -1.84
C THR A 142 3.35 7.28 -1.04
N GLU A 143 2.68 8.05 -0.21
CA GLU A 143 3.29 8.83 0.85
C GLU A 143 2.72 8.35 2.18
N ALA A 144 3.59 8.04 3.14
CA ALA A 144 3.20 7.64 4.48
C ALA A 144 3.82 8.58 5.51
N HIS A 145 3.01 9.05 6.45
CA HIS A 145 3.44 9.82 7.61
C HIS A 145 3.23 9.00 8.88
N TYR A 146 4.24 8.97 9.73
CA TYR A 146 4.27 8.19 10.97
C TYR A 146 4.28 9.15 12.16
N GLU A 147 3.26 9.06 13.01
CA GLU A 147 3.03 10.00 14.08
C GLU A 147 2.78 9.29 15.42
N LYS A 148 3.00 10.03 16.51
CA LYS A 148 2.61 9.63 17.87
C LYS A 148 3.19 8.28 18.26
N TYR A 149 4.51 8.14 18.13
CA TYR A 149 5.20 6.92 18.50
C TYR A 149 4.91 6.52 19.96
N THR A 150 4.55 5.27 20.15
CA THR A 150 4.20 4.67 21.43
C THR A 150 4.86 3.30 21.54
N ASP A 151 5.22 2.89 22.73
CA ASP A 151 5.81 1.57 22.96
C ASP A 151 4.72 0.52 23.17
N TYR A 152 4.78 -0.52 22.35
CA TYR A 152 3.95 -1.71 22.42
C TYR A 152 4.83 -2.92 22.68
N ASP A 153 4.69 -3.57 23.83
CA ASP A 153 5.53 -4.71 24.23
C ASP A 153 7.04 -4.48 24.00
N SER A 154 7.56 -3.30 24.39
CA SER A 154 8.95 -2.87 24.21
C SER A 154 9.37 -2.59 22.74
N VAL A 155 8.44 -2.54 21.81
CA VAL A 155 8.68 -2.12 20.42
C VAL A 155 8.02 -0.77 20.19
N SER A 156 8.82 0.23 19.78
CA SER A 156 8.29 1.55 19.43
C SER A 156 7.64 1.49 18.06
N PHE A 157 6.35 1.83 17.98
CA PHE A 157 5.58 1.86 16.72
C PHE A 157 4.71 3.10 16.66
N PRO A 158 4.45 3.68 15.45
CA PRO A 158 3.58 4.85 15.36
C PRO A 158 2.15 4.50 15.75
N ALA A 159 1.58 5.27 16.67
CA ALA A 159 0.17 5.12 17.04
C ALA A 159 -0.77 5.68 15.95
N GLN A 160 -0.24 6.46 15.01
CA GLN A 160 -0.97 6.95 13.86
C GLN A 160 -0.11 6.86 12.60
N VAL A 161 -0.70 6.32 11.53
CA VAL A 161 -0.10 6.29 10.18
C VAL A 161 -1.10 6.88 9.20
N VAL A 162 -0.68 7.91 8.46
CA VAL A 162 -1.46 8.50 7.37
C VAL A 162 -0.82 8.07 6.05
N ILE A 163 -1.61 7.43 5.20
CA ILE A 163 -1.16 6.91 3.91
C ILE A 163 -1.93 7.65 2.82
N THR A 164 -1.21 8.38 1.97
CA THR A 164 -1.76 9.09 0.81
C THR A 164 -1.38 8.34 -0.47
N ARG A 165 -2.37 8.17 -1.35
CA ARG A 165 -2.24 7.54 -2.66
C ARG A 165 -2.62 8.54 -3.76
N PRO A 166 -1.68 9.41 -4.21
CA PRO A 166 -1.99 10.52 -5.11
C PRO A 166 -2.53 10.07 -6.47
N ILE A 167 -2.02 8.96 -7.01
CA ILE A 167 -2.41 8.45 -8.33
C ILE A 167 -3.83 7.89 -8.29
N GLU A 168 -4.17 7.12 -7.25
CA GLU A 168 -5.49 6.50 -7.08
C GLU A 168 -6.51 7.41 -6.39
N GLY A 169 -6.08 8.55 -5.86
CA GLY A 169 -6.93 9.60 -5.31
C GLY A 169 -7.60 9.24 -4.00
N TYR A 170 -6.89 8.58 -3.07
CA TYR A 170 -7.43 8.30 -1.74
C TYR A 170 -6.37 8.43 -0.63
N ASP A 171 -6.88 8.66 0.59
CA ASP A 171 -6.11 8.67 1.83
C ASP A 171 -6.66 7.65 2.82
N ILE A 172 -5.76 7.07 3.61
CA ILE A 172 -6.11 6.18 4.71
C ILE A 172 -5.42 6.69 5.98
N THR A 173 -6.19 6.90 7.05
CA THR A 173 -5.64 7.16 8.38
C THR A 173 -5.86 5.95 9.27
N LEU A 174 -4.77 5.37 9.76
CA LEU A 174 -4.76 4.24 10.66
C LEU A 174 -4.39 4.73 12.07
N GLY A 175 -5.29 4.55 13.02
CA GLY A 175 -5.03 4.78 14.44
C GLY A 175 -4.90 3.44 15.19
N MET A 176 -3.78 3.22 15.85
CA MET A 176 -3.51 1.98 16.59
C MET A 176 -4.17 2.02 17.96
N VAL A 177 -5.27 1.32 18.13
CA VAL A 177 -5.95 1.17 19.43
C VAL A 177 -5.31 0.06 20.26
N LYS A 178 -4.93 -1.02 19.59
CA LYS A 178 -4.23 -2.17 20.17
C LYS A 178 -3.28 -2.74 19.14
N LEU A 179 -2.08 -3.07 19.55
CA LEU A 179 -1.07 -3.71 18.70
C LEU A 179 -0.44 -4.88 19.47
N GLU A 180 -0.43 -6.05 18.87
CA GLU A 180 0.26 -7.24 19.34
C GLU A 180 1.33 -7.60 18.33
N ILE A 181 2.59 -7.64 18.77
CA ILE A 181 3.75 -7.83 17.90
C ILE A 181 4.30 -9.25 18.10
N ASN A 182 4.71 -9.86 16.99
CA ASN A 182 5.32 -11.21 16.98
C ASN A 182 4.43 -12.32 17.56
N LYS A 183 3.11 -12.13 17.58
CA LYS A 183 2.19 -13.22 17.92
C LYS A 183 2.12 -14.23 16.78
N PRO A 184 2.04 -15.54 17.08
CA PRO A 184 1.85 -16.56 16.07
C PRO A 184 0.50 -16.35 15.35
N LEU A 185 0.53 -16.37 14.03
CA LEU A 185 -0.65 -16.25 13.17
C LEU A 185 -0.72 -17.49 12.25
N THR A 186 -1.88 -18.11 12.20
CA THR A 186 -2.16 -19.28 11.36
C THR A 186 -2.56 -18.89 9.94
N ASN A 187 -2.47 -19.79 8.99
CA ASN A 187 -2.73 -19.47 7.58
C ASN A 187 -4.22 -19.20 7.32
N ASP A 188 -5.13 -19.88 8.02
CA ASP A 188 -6.58 -19.67 7.95
C ASP A 188 -7.00 -18.22 8.25
N GLN A 189 -6.24 -17.51 9.07
CA GLN A 189 -6.48 -16.10 9.35
C GLN A 189 -6.29 -15.20 8.12
N PHE A 190 -5.63 -15.68 7.07
CA PHE A 190 -5.37 -14.95 5.82
C PHE A 190 -6.18 -15.52 4.65
N GLU A 191 -7.15 -16.37 4.90
CA GLU A 191 -8.05 -16.87 3.88
C GLU A 191 -9.28 -15.99 3.76
N LEU A 192 -9.70 -15.72 2.53
CA LEU A 192 -10.91 -15.00 2.19
C LEU A 192 -11.63 -15.76 1.08
N GLU A 193 -12.74 -16.38 1.45
CA GLU A 193 -13.60 -17.09 0.51
C GLU A 193 -14.51 -16.12 -0.25
N GLN A 194 -14.77 -16.46 -1.51
CA GLN A 194 -15.73 -15.72 -2.32
C GLN A 194 -17.15 -15.99 -1.83
N PRO A 195 -17.93 -14.96 -1.45
CA PRO A 195 -19.32 -15.15 -1.07
C PRO A 195 -20.16 -15.61 -2.26
N ALA A 196 -21.15 -16.47 -1.99
CA ALA A 196 -22.09 -16.94 -3.01
C ALA A 196 -22.84 -15.76 -3.64
N GLY A 197 -22.87 -15.71 -4.98
CA GLY A 197 -23.55 -14.66 -5.73
C GLY A 197 -22.81 -13.30 -5.77
N ALA A 198 -21.56 -13.26 -5.33
CA ALA A 198 -20.75 -12.05 -5.45
C ALA A 198 -20.34 -11.79 -6.91
N ASP A 199 -20.39 -10.52 -7.32
CA ASP A 199 -19.86 -10.07 -8.61
C ASP A 199 -18.33 -10.08 -8.56
N VAL A 200 -17.70 -10.97 -9.34
CA VAL A 200 -16.25 -11.12 -9.35
C VAL A 200 -15.63 -10.17 -10.36
N VAL A 201 -14.62 -9.44 -9.92
CA VAL A 201 -13.80 -8.55 -10.75
C VAL A 201 -12.36 -9.02 -10.71
N HIS A 202 -11.79 -9.33 -11.88
CA HIS A 202 -10.37 -9.66 -11.99
C HIS A 202 -9.59 -8.44 -12.45
N LEU A 203 -8.61 -8.00 -11.66
CA LEU A 203 -7.71 -6.90 -11.99
C LEU A 203 -6.42 -7.44 -12.59
N GLY A 204 -6.03 -6.89 -13.76
CA GLY A 204 -4.80 -7.27 -14.45
C GLY A 204 -4.90 -8.53 -15.32
N GLN A 205 -6.07 -9.07 -15.54
CA GLN A 205 -6.31 -9.96 -16.68
C GLN A 205 -6.63 -9.09 -17.89
N GLU A 206 -5.80 -9.13 -18.91
CA GLU A 206 -6.18 -8.60 -20.22
C GLU A 206 -7.46 -9.30 -20.65
N ILE A 207 -8.45 -8.50 -21.08
CA ILE A 207 -9.65 -9.03 -21.75
C ILE A 207 -9.20 -9.52 -23.13
N GLY A 208 -8.48 -10.63 -23.16
CA GLY A 208 -8.17 -11.40 -24.35
C GLY A 208 -9.40 -12.17 -24.78
N GLY A 209 -10.29 -11.55 -25.55
CA GLY A 209 -11.42 -12.30 -26.09
C GLY A 209 -12.56 -11.50 -26.69
N LEU A 210 -12.29 -10.38 -27.38
CA LEU A 210 -13.34 -9.71 -28.20
C LEU A 210 -12.76 -9.05 -29.48
N ALA A 211 -11.85 -9.73 -30.16
CA ALA A 211 -11.32 -9.28 -31.45
C ALA A 211 -11.22 -10.43 -32.47
N ALA A 212 -12.22 -11.30 -32.53
CA ALA A 212 -12.27 -12.36 -33.54
C ALA A 212 -13.69 -12.61 -34.11
N ALA A 213 -14.46 -11.53 -34.32
CA ALA A 213 -15.76 -11.67 -35.02
C ALA A 213 -16.14 -10.42 -35.82
N ALA A 214 -15.19 -9.82 -36.54
CA ALA A 214 -15.51 -8.79 -37.54
C ALA A 214 -14.57 -8.89 -38.74
N GLY A 215 -14.72 -9.98 -39.53
CA GLY A 215 -13.86 -10.18 -40.71
C GLY A 215 -14.38 -11.24 -41.64
N ALA A 216 -15.70 -11.28 -41.90
CA ALA A 216 -16.26 -12.07 -43.00
C ALA A 216 -17.20 -11.19 -43.80
N SER A 217 -16.67 -10.43 -44.77
CA SER A 217 -17.45 -9.83 -45.85
C SER A 217 -17.68 -10.89 -46.91
N PRO A 218 -18.91 -11.10 -47.40
CA PRO A 218 -19.17 -11.98 -48.52
C PRO A 218 -18.78 -11.29 -49.83
N GLN A 219 -17.90 -11.90 -50.59
CA GLN A 219 -17.71 -11.57 -52.01
C GLN A 219 -19.02 -11.84 -52.76
N ARG A 220 -19.56 -10.81 -53.40
CA ARG A 220 -20.54 -10.95 -54.48
C ARG A 220 -19.83 -10.97 -55.83
N ARG A 221 -20.28 -11.89 -56.62
CA ARG A 221 -19.98 -12.05 -58.05
C ARG A 221 -20.34 -10.81 -58.89
#